data_d68e3d87f81678aaeac2982b51a73ba7
#
_entry.id   d68e3d87f81678aaeac2982b51a73ba7
#
_cell.length_a   1.000
_cell.length_b   1.000
_cell.length_c   1.000
_cell.angle_alpha   90.00
_cell.angle_beta   90.00
_cell.angle_gamma   90.00
#
_symmetry.space_group_name_H-M   'P 1'
#
loop_
_entity.id
_entity.type
_entity.pdbx_description
1 polymer ?
#
loop_
_entity_poly.entity_id
_entity_poly.type
_entity_poly.pdbx_seq_one_letter_code
_entity_poly.pdbx_strand_id
1 'polypeptide(L)'
;MHNNNYLYDSVFRHTVDSKKSFLINQNGEMSYTNFHELVNQLANTLKVSGLKTGDRVAVQTEKSNVQIALYVATIKSGGVYLPLNTDYTANELKYFIKDSDANIVVIDSRNEDSIKKTIKNESVKILTLNANETGSLTSLSNKQEKVFDTVPRNPEDLAAILYTSGTTGRSKGAQLSHNNLLSNTKVLKDFWKFNEKDVLLHMLPIYHTHGLFVACNLLAYVGGSMIFLPKFDSQQALTWMKSANTMMGVPTFYTRLLKEDLFDKKLTEHMRLFISGSAPLLAETHIEFEKRTGKKIIERYGMTETNMNTSNPYDGPRIAGTVGLPLPGVELRIADNKGQEVDKGEIGIIELKGDNVFAGYWEMPEKNAESFREDGFFITGDMARIDKNGYVIIVGRDKDLIITGGLNVYPKEVENLIDEINNVNESAVIAVPHPDFGEAVVSIVVRKKDSVNEKDIKDYLSDKIAKFKQPKKIIFADNLPRNTMGKVQKSELRKKYQDLFNS
;
A
#
# COMPACT_ATOMS: atom_id res chain seq x y z
N MET A 1 3.03 33.88 -0.90
CA MET A 1 1.78 33.53 -1.60
C MET A 1 0.92 32.76 -0.59
N HIS A 2 -0.28 33.22 -0.29
CA HIS A 2 -1.18 32.46 0.57
C HIS A 2 -1.54 31.18 -0.19
N ASN A 3 -1.18 30.02 0.36
CA ASN A 3 -1.61 28.76 -0.19
C ASN A 3 -3.12 28.65 0.00
N ASN A 4 -3.87 28.66 -1.10
CA ASN A 4 -5.32 28.53 -1.03
C ASN A 4 -5.76 27.09 -0.77
N ASN A 5 -4.96 26.09 -1.21
CA ASN A 5 -5.22 24.66 -0.95
C ASN A 5 -3.90 23.97 -0.61
N TYR A 6 -3.73 23.59 0.64
CA TYR A 6 -2.45 23.18 1.19
C TYR A 6 -1.76 22.06 0.40
N LEU A 7 -2.49 21.00 0.04
CA LEU A 7 -1.93 19.87 -0.71
C LEU A 7 -1.78 20.20 -2.21
N TYR A 8 -2.85 20.71 -2.85
CA TYR A 8 -2.82 20.98 -4.28
C TYR A 8 -1.74 22.01 -4.65
N ASP A 9 -1.68 23.11 -3.91
CA ASP A 9 -0.72 24.18 -4.21
C ASP A 9 0.72 23.75 -4.00
N SER A 10 0.96 22.90 -2.99
CA SER A 10 2.31 22.40 -2.72
C SER A 10 2.77 21.32 -3.71
N VAL A 11 1.88 20.41 -4.11
CA VAL A 11 2.25 19.22 -4.91
C VAL A 11 2.10 19.46 -6.41
N PHE A 12 1.06 20.19 -6.84
CA PHE A 12 0.64 20.20 -8.24
C PHE A 12 0.77 21.55 -8.94
N ARG A 13 0.51 22.67 -8.24
CA ARG A 13 0.41 24.00 -8.86
C ARG A 13 1.63 24.42 -9.67
N HIS A 14 2.83 24.12 -9.21
CA HIS A 14 4.08 24.55 -9.84
C HIS A 14 4.31 23.92 -11.23
N THR A 15 3.55 22.90 -11.61
CA THR A 15 3.68 22.21 -12.90
C THR A 15 2.62 22.63 -13.94
N VAL A 16 1.72 23.57 -13.62
CA VAL A 16 0.57 23.97 -14.48
C VAL A 16 0.99 24.34 -15.91
N ASP A 17 2.06 25.11 -16.06
CA ASP A 17 2.53 25.58 -17.35
C ASP A 17 3.60 24.68 -17.99
N SER A 18 3.90 23.53 -17.36
CA SER A 18 4.95 22.63 -17.83
C SER A 18 4.46 21.80 -19.03
N LYS A 19 5.17 21.88 -20.14
CA LYS A 19 4.94 21.07 -21.34
C LYS A 19 5.57 19.69 -21.25
N LYS A 20 6.29 19.38 -20.16
CA LYS A 20 6.90 18.07 -19.93
C LYS A 20 5.82 17.01 -19.80
N SER A 21 6.10 15.80 -20.33
CA SER A 21 5.23 14.64 -20.17
C SER A 21 5.15 14.21 -18.71
N PHE A 22 3.94 14.18 -18.15
CA PHE A 22 3.66 13.66 -16.81
C PHE A 22 3.31 12.17 -16.84
N LEU A 23 2.34 11.81 -17.69
CA LEU A 23 1.88 10.43 -17.86
C LEU A 23 2.24 9.92 -19.25
N ILE A 24 2.88 8.76 -19.28
CA ILE A 24 3.32 8.09 -20.51
C ILE A 24 2.73 6.68 -20.50
N ASN A 25 2.07 6.26 -21.57
CA ASN A 25 1.55 4.91 -21.72
C ASN A 25 1.45 4.52 -23.19
N GLN A 26 0.92 3.35 -23.49
CA GLN A 26 0.76 2.85 -24.86
C GLN A 26 -0.13 3.72 -25.79
N ASN A 27 -0.97 4.57 -25.21
CA ASN A 27 -1.86 5.48 -25.95
C ASN A 27 -1.22 6.83 -26.24
N GLY A 28 0.01 7.06 -25.75
CA GLY A 28 0.75 8.32 -25.94
C GLY A 28 1.19 8.97 -24.64
N GLU A 29 1.47 10.25 -24.73
CA GLU A 29 1.97 11.08 -23.64
C GLU A 29 1.00 12.20 -23.31
N MET A 30 0.80 12.45 -22.02
CA MET A 30 0.02 13.58 -21.49
C MET A 30 0.97 14.54 -20.78
N SER A 31 1.09 15.76 -21.27
CA SER A 31 1.87 16.80 -20.59
C SER A 31 1.22 17.27 -19.29
N TYR A 32 1.99 17.89 -18.40
CA TYR A 32 1.43 18.53 -17.21
C TYR A 32 0.35 19.56 -17.55
N THR A 33 0.58 20.41 -18.56
CA THR A 33 -0.43 21.39 -19.00
C THR A 33 -1.75 20.70 -19.38
N ASN A 34 -1.71 19.67 -20.22
CA ASN A 34 -2.93 18.94 -20.62
C ASN A 34 -3.58 18.21 -19.43
N PHE A 35 -2.76 17.69 -18.52
CA PHE A 35 -3.24 17.08 -17.28
C PHE A 35 -3.99 18.11 -16.40
N HIS A 36 -3.46 19.31 -16.23
CA HIS A 36 -4.11 20.37 -15.45
C HIS A 36 -5.38 20.91 -16.12
N GLU A 37 -5.43 20.98 -17.45
CA GLU A 37 -6.67 21.30 -18.17
C GLU A 37 -7.76 20.24 -17.87
N LEU A 38 -7.41 18.96 -17.93
CA LEU A 38 -8.33 17.87 -17.58
C LEU A 38 -8.75 17.95 -16.11
N VAL A 39 -7.83 18.22 -15.19
CA VAL A 39 -8.13 18.43 -13.77
C VAL A 39 -9.16 19.56 -13.60
N ASN A 40 -9.01 20.67 -14.29
CA ASN A 40 -9.94 21.81 -14.22
C ASN A 40 -11.33 21.43 -14.76
N GLN A 41 -11.40 20.73 -15.88
CA GLN A 41 -12.67 20.26 -16.46
C GLN A 41 -13.37 19.29 -15.52
N LEU A 42 -12.64 18.36 -14.89
CA LEU A 42 -13.18 17.44 -13.89
C LEU A 42 -13.63 18.17 -12.62
N ALA A 43 -12.87 19.18 -12.14
CA ALA A 43 -13.26 19.99 -11.00
C ALA A 43 -14.57 20.75 -11.24
N ASN A 44 -14.73 21.34 -12.43
CA ASN A 44 -16.00 21.94 -12.85
C ASN A 44 -17.12 20.90 -12.92
N THR A 45 -16.83 19.69 -13.41
CA THR A 45 -17.80 18.60 -13.47
C THR A 45 -18.28 18.19 -12.07
N LEU A 46 -17.36 18.06 -11.11
CA LEU A 46 -17.69 17.76 -9.72
C LEU A 46 -18.57 18.86 -9.13
N LYS A 47 -18.23 20.13 -9.36
CA LYS A 47 -19.00 21.29 -8.89
C LYS A 47 -20.44 21.31 -9.45
N VAL A 48 -20.60 21.15 -10.76
CA VAL A 48 -21.95 21.09 -11.37
C VAL A 48 -22.71 19.81 -11.02
N SER A 49 -22.01 18.76 -10.57
CA SER A 49 -22.61 17.55 -10.01
C SER A 49 -23.00 17.69 -8.54
N GLY A 50 -22.82 18.85 -7.94
CA GLY A 50 -23.27 19.18 -6.59
C GLY A 50 -22.22 19.01 -5.49
N LEU A 51 -20.93 18.78 -5.83
CA LEU A 51 -19.85 18.69 -4.83
C LEU A 51 -19.72 19.98 -4.03
N LYS A 52 -19.76 19.86 -2.73
CA LYS A 52 -19.46 20.93 -1.75
C LYS A 52 -18.11 20.64 -1.08
N THR A 53 -17.53 21.67 -0.48
CA THR A 53 -16.30 21.53 0.30
C THR A 53 -16.47 20.51 1.43
N GLY A 54 -15.56 19.55 1.51
CA GLY A 54 -15.61 18.45 2.49
C GLY A 54 -16.46 17.24 2.07
N ASP A 55 -17.20 17.32 0.96
CA ASP A 55 -17.95 16.17 0.44
C ASP A 55 -17.02 15.06 -0.05
N ARG A 56 -17.47 13.80 0.05
CA ARG A 56 -16.71 12.63 -0.35
C ARG A 56 -17.04 12.20 -1.77
N VAL A 57 -15.98 11.93 -2.55
CA VAL A 57 -16.06 11.37 -3.90
C VAL A 57 -15.53 9.95 -3.86
N ALA A 58 -16.43 8.97 -3.86
CA ALA A 58 -16.08 7.56 -3.88
C ALA A 58 -15.79 7.09 -5.32
N VAL A 59 -14.63 6.47 -5.54
CA VAL A 59 -14.16 6.11 -6.89
C VAL A 59 -13.76 4.65 -6.94
N GLN A 60 -14.51 3.86 -7.72
CA GLN A 60 -14.24 2.45 -8.03
C GLN A 60 -14.13 2.28 -9.54
N THR A 61 -12.97 2.59 -10.08
CA THR A 61 -12.69 2.54 -11.53
C THR A 61 -11.33 1.93 -11.80
N GLU A 62 -11.13 1.43 -13.01
CA GLU A 62 -9.83 0.98 -13.46
C GLU A 62 -8.84 2.15 -13.56
N LYS A 63 -7.56 1.85 -13.33
CA LYS A 63 -6.48 2.83 -13.38
C LYS A 63 -6.37 3.47 -14.77
N SER A 64 -6.48 4.79 -14.83
CA SER A 64 -6.43 5.58 -16.06
C SER A 64 -5.91 7.00 -15.80
N ASN A 65 -5.60 7.75 -16.88
CA ASN A 65 -5.19 9.15 -16.76
C ASN A 65 -6.34 10.01 -16.17
N VAL A 66 -7.58 9.70 -16.53
CA VAL A 66 -8.76 10.39 -16.00
C VAL A 66 -8.94 10.10 -14.52
N GLN A 67 -8.69 8.88 -14.05
CA GLN A 67 -8.82 8.55 -12.62
C GLN A 67 -7.82 9.32 -11.75
N ILE A 68 -6.54 9.42 -12.15
CA ILE A 68 -5.56 10.23 -11.39
C ILE A 68 -5.89 11.72 -11.49
N ALA A 69 -6.38 12.21 -12.62
CA ALA A 69 -6.83 13.60 -12.76
C ALA A 69 -8.07 13.86 -11.88
N LEU A 70 -8.97 12.88 -11.72
CA LEU A 70 -10.13 12.99 -10.82
C LEU A 70 -9.72 13.10 -9.35
N TYR A 71 -8.68 12.35 -8.92
CA TYR A 71 -8.10 12.55 -7.59
C TYR A 71 -7.68 14.00 -7.38
N VAL A 72 -6.87 14.54 -8.29
CA VAL A 72 -6.36 15.91 -8.18
C VAL A 72 -7.49 16.93 -8.28
N ALA A 73 -8.48 16.70 -9.14
CA ALA A 73 -9.67 17.53 -9.27
C ALA A 73 -10.51 17.56 -7.97
N THR A 74 -10.65 16.42 -7.31
CA THR A 74 -11.34 16.32 -6.02
C THR A 74 -10.63 17.17 -4.96
N ILE A 75 -9.30 17.04 -4.83
CA ILE A 75 -8.49 17.82 -3.90
C ILE A 75 -8.60 19.32 -4.24
N LYS A 76 -8.45 19.68 -5.51
CA LYS A 76 -8.52 21.08 -5.98
C LYS A 76 -9.89 21.73 -5.70
N SER A 77 -10.95 20.93 -5.78
CA SER A 77 -12.35 21.35 -5.52
C SER A 77 -12.70 21.36 -4.02
N GLY A 78 -11.75 21.05 -3.13
CA GLY A 78 -11.97 21.00 -1.70
C GLY A 78 -12.76 19.76 -1.22
N GLY A 79 -12.94 18.76 -2.09
CA GLY A 79 -13.56 17.48 -1.75
C GLY A 79 -12.58 16.49 -1.08
N VAL A 80 -13.12 15.38 -0.60
CA VAL A 80 -12.40 14.28 0.03
C VAL A 80 -12.40 13.09 -0.92
N TYR A 81 -11.21 12.61 -1.32
CA TYR A 81 -11.09 11.50 -2.25
C TYR A 81 -11.16 10.15 -1.53
N LEU A 82 -12.01 9.26 -2.02
CA LEU A 82 -12.24 7.95 -1.44
C LEU A 82 -12.03 6.87 -2.51
N PRO A 83 -10.78 6.42 -2.72
CA PRO A 83 -10.47 5.38 -3.70
C PRO A 83 -10.88 4.01 -3.17
N LEU A 84 -11.58 3.22 -4.01
CA LEU A 84 -12.07 1.89 -3.68
C LEU A 84 -11.47 0.86 -4.63
N ASN A 85 -11.16 -0.31 -4.08
CA ASN A 85 -10.67 -1.44 -4.86
C ASN A 85 -11.71 -1.88 -5.89
N THR A 86 -11.28 -2.12 -7.13
CA THR A 86 -12.12 -2.57 -8.24
C THR A 86 -12.75 -3.94 -8.00
N ASP A 87 -12.16 -4.76 -7.13
CA ASP A 87 -12.67 -6.09 -6.78
C ASP A 87 -13.79 -6.08 -5.72
N TYR A 88 -14.06 -4.92 -5.09
CA TYR A 88 -15.16 -4.83 -4.12
C TYR A 88 -16.51 -5.05 -4.80
N THR A 89 -17.32 -5.89 -4.16
CA THR A 89 -18.69 -6.20 -4.59
C THR A 89 -19.65 -5.01 -4.43
N ALA A 90 -20.80 -5.06 -5.08
CA ALA A 90 -21.84 -4.04 -4.93
C ALA A 90 -22.31 -3.85 -3.46
N ASN A 91 -22.31 -4.92 -2.67
CA ASN A 91 -22.69 -4.86 -1.25
C ASN A 91 -21.60 -4.17 -0.39
N GLU A 92 -20.32 -4.43 -0.65
CA GLU A 92 -19.22 -3.73 -0.01
C GLU A 92 -19.23 -2.26 -0.40
N LEU A 93 -19.45 -1.96 -1.68
CA LEU A 93 -19.53 -0.59 -2.18
C LEU A 93 -20.69 0.18 -1.50
N LYS A 94 -21.86 -0.45 -1.33
CA LYS A 94 -22.96 0.12 -0.56
C LYS A 94 -22.56 0.49 0.86
N TYR A 95 -21.80 -0.42 1.50
CA TYR A 95 -21.29 -0.15 2.85
C TYR A 95 -20.41 1.09 2.86
N PHE A 96 -19.39 1.16 1.98
CA PHE A 96 -18.46 2.29 1.95
C PHE A 96 -19.14 3.62 1.63
N ILE A 97 -20.06 3.63 0.69
CA ILE A 97 -20.82 4.84 0.32
C ILE A 97 -21.67 5.33 1.48
N LYS A 98 -22.34 4.41 2.20
CA LYS A 98 -23.17 4.76 3.35
C LYS A 98 -22.32 5.21 4.55
N ASP A 99 -21.25 4.48 4.84
CA ASP A 99 -20.39 4.73 6.00
C ASP A 99 -19.63 6.06 5.85
N SER A 100 -19.14 6.38 4.66
CA SER A 100 -18.46 7.64 4.35
C SER A 100 -19.40 8.80 4.08
N ASP A 101 -20.70 8.56 3.96
CA ASP A 101 -21.69 9.54 3.48
C ASP A 101 -21.22 10.19 2.17
N ALA A 102 -20.84 9.36 1.16
CA ALA A 102 -20.33 9.84 -0.10
C ALA A 102 -21.44 10.51 -0.94
N ASN A 103 -21.15 11.71 -1.43
CA ASN A 103 -22.09 12.53 -2.21
C ASN A 103 -22.01 12.23 -3.70
N ILE A 104 -20.81 11.92 -4.20
CA ILE A 104 -20.56 11.54 -5.60
C ILE A 104 -19.89 10.16 -5.62
N VAL A 105 -20.35 9.30 -6.52
CA VAL A 105 -19.81 7.96 -6.75
C VAL A 105 -19.43 7.83 -8.21
N VAL A 106 -18.18 7.46 -8.48
CA VAL A 106 -17.67 7.22 -9.83
C VAL A 106 -17.33 5.74 -9.98
N ILE A 107 -17.97 5.09 -10.93
CA ILE A 107 -17.88 3.62 -11.13
C ILE A 107 -17.75 3.28 -12.63
N ASP A 108 -17.36 2.05 -12.92
CA ASP A 108 -17.48 1.51 -14.28
C ASP A 108 -18.97 1.38 -14.69
N SER A 109 -19.30 1.73 -15.92
CA SER A 109 -20.69 1.69 -16.41
C SER A 109 -21.34 0.30 -16.34
N ARG A 110 -20.55 -0.77 -16.38
CA ARG A 110 -21.03 -2.16 -16.21
C ARG A 110 -21.69 -2.40 -14.85
N ASN A 111 -21.31 -1.61 -13.84
CA ASN A 111 -21.81 -1.73 -12.47
C ASN A 111 -22.96 -0.75 -12.16
N GLU A 112 -23.29 0.17 -13.07
CA GLU A 112 -24.21 1.30 -12.80
C GLU A 112 -25.58 0.85 -12.32
N ASP A 113 -26.23 -0.08 -13.03
CA ASP A 113 -27.58 -0.56 -12.67
C ASP A 113 -27.59 -1.32 -11.34
N SER A 114 -26.56 -2.14 -11.11
CA SER A 114 -26.42 -2.89 -9.86
C SER A 114 -26.26 -1.96 -8.67
N ILE A 115 -25.44 -0.93 -8.83
CA ILE A 115 -25.16 0.06 -7.78
C ILE A 115 -26.38 0.94 -7.51
N LYS A 116 -27.07 1.43 -8.56
CA LYS A 116 -28.33 2.20 -8.40
C LYS A 116 -29.39 1.42 -7.62
N LYS A 117 -29.57 0.14 -7.95
CA LYS A 117 -30.52 -0.74 -7.24
C LYS A 117 -30.12 -0.96 -5.78
N THR A 118 -28.82 -0.99 -5.50
CA THR A 118 -28.25 -1.33 -4.18
C THR A 118 -28.25 -0.13 -3.24
N ILE A 119 -27.88 1.07 -3.72
CA ILE A 119 -27.76 2.28 -2.89
C ILE A 119 -29.13 2.82 -2.49
N LYS A 120 -30.12 2.84 -3.41
CA LYS A 120 -31.49 3.37 -3.19
C LYS A 120 -31.54 4.78 -2.59
N ASN A 121 -30.47 5.57 -2.75
CA ASN A 121 -30.38 6.93 -2.22
C ASN A 121 -30.31 7.90 -3.39
N GLU A 122 -31.40 8.63 -3.64
CA GLU A 122 -31.51 9.59 -4.76
C GLU A 122 -30.60 10.81 -4.61
N SER A 123 -30.09 11.08 -3.39
CA SER A 123 -29.18 12.20 -3.14
C SER A 123 -27.76 11.92 -3.60
N VAL A 124 -27.38 10.66 -3.83
CA VAL A 124 -26.04 10.27 -4.29
C VAL A 124 -25.95 10.43 -5.79
N LYS A 125 -25.06 11.28 -6.27
CA LYS A 125 -24.78 11.44 -7.71
C LYS A 125 -23.88 10.32 -8.21
N ILE A 126 -24.37 9.50 -9.14
CA ILE A 126 -23.58 8.45 -9.79
C ILE A 126 -23.09 8.95 -11.14
N LEU A 127 -21.78 8.84 -11.37
CA LEU A 127 -21.10 9.10 -12.63
C LEU A 127 -20.35 7.83 -13.07
N THR A 128 -20.11 7.68 -14.37
CA THR A 128 -19.41 6.50 -14.90
C THR A 128 -18.07 6.89 -15.53
N LEU A 129 -17.06 6.03 -15.30
CA LEU A 129 -15.75 6.09 -15.92
C LEU A 129 -15.26 4.67 -16.22
N ASN A 130 -15.16 4.33 -17.49
CA ASN A 130 -14.72 3.02 -17.99
C ASN A 130 -13.18 2.96 -18.11
N ALA A 131 -12.64 1.75 -18.26
CA ALA A 131 -11.20 1.53 -18.45
C ALA A 131 -10.62 2.25 -19.70
N ASN A 132 -11.42 2.43 -20.74
CA ASN A 132 -11.05 3.18 -21.96
C ASN A 132 -11.32 4.69 -21.84
N GLU A 133 -11.49 5.19 -20.62
CA GLU A 133 -11.72 6.60 -20.30
C GLU A 133 -13.06 7.19 -20.83
N THR A 134 -13.98 6.36 -21.31
CA THR A 134 -15.34 6.78 -21.67
C THR A 134 -16.28 6.72 -20.46
N GLY A 135 -17.43 7.41 -20.56
CA GLY A 135 -18.46 7.40 -19.53
C GLY A 135 -19.14 8.75 -19.35
N SER A 136 -20.11 8.82 -18.44
CA SER A 136 -20.81 10.07 -18.17
C SER A 136 -19.90 11.13 -17.55
N LEU A 137 -18.89 10.76 -16.76
CA LEU A 137 -17.91 11.67 -16.19
C LEU A 137 -17.16 12.41 -17.31
N THR A 138 -16.53 11.68 -18.23
CA THR A 138 -15.78 12.29 -19.35
C THR A 138 -16.67 13.02 -20.33
N SER A 139 -17.88 12.53 -20.60
CA SER A 139 -18.84 13.22 -21.47
C SER A 139 -19.27 14.56 -20.90
N LEU A 140 -19.37 14.68 -19.59
CA LEU A 140 -19.68 15.94 -18.90
C LEU A 140 -18.43 16.83 -18.84
N SER A 141 -17.26 16.29 -18.52
CA SER A 141 -16.04 17.07 -18.37
C SER A 141 -15.59 17.73 -19.68
N ASN A 142 -15.77 17.06 -20.81
CA ASN A 142 -15.45 17.63 -22.13
C ASN A 142 -16.27 18.87 -22.50
N LYS A 143 -17.36 19.15 -21.79
CA LYS A 143 -18.20 20.33 -21.95
C LYS A 143 -17.85 21.47 -20.97
N GLN A 144 -16.93 21.21 -20.05
CA GLN A 144 -16.56 22.15 -19.01
C GLN A 144 -15.35 23.01 -19.40
N GLU A 145 -15.28 24.18 -18.77
CA GLU A 145 -14.15 25.09 -18.92
C GLU A 145 -12.84 24.46 -18.40
N LYS A 146 -11.73 24.78 -19.07
CA LYS A 146 -10.37 24.35 -18.72
C LYS A 146 -9.73 25.21 -17.61
N VAL A 147 -10.51 26.06 -16.96
CA VAL A 147 -10.10 26.92 -15.85
C VAL A 147 -10.99 26.63 -14.66
N PHE A 148 -10.40 26.57 -13.47
CA PHE A 148 -11.12 26.34 -12.21
C PHE A 148 -10.38 27.03 -11.05
N ASP A 149 -11.10 27.82 -10.26
CA ASP A 149 -10.56 28.46 -9.06
C ASP A 149 -10.40 27.46 -7.95
N THR A 150 -9.17 27.34 -7.42
CA THR A 150 -8.82 26.37 -6.37
C THR A 150 -9.57 26.70 -5.07
N VAL A 151 -10.26 25.73 -4.51
CA VAL A 151 -10.98 25.86 -3.24
C VAL A 151 -10.00 25.81 -2.06
N PRO A 152 -10.02 26.79 -1.13
CA PRO A 152 -9.11 26.82 0.01
C PRO A 152 -9.28 25.60 0.93
N ARG A 153 -8.15 25.03 1.35
CA ARG A 153 -8.09 23.95 2.34
C ARG A 153 -6.86 24.11 3.24
N ASN A 154 -7.04 23.86 4.54
CA ASN A 154 -5.99 23.94 5.55
C ASN A 154 -5.21 22.61 5.66
N PRO A 155 -4.04 22.60 6.33
CA PRO A 155 -3.25 21.36 6.55
C PRO A 155 -4.04 20.22 7.20
N GLU A 156 -4.89 20.54 8.19
CA GLU A 156 -5.64 19.57 9.00
C GLU A 156 -6.95 19.11 8.35
N ASP A 157 -7.36 19.78 7.26
CA ASP A 157 -8.55 19.38 6.52
C ASP A 157 -8.38 17.99 5.92
N LEU A 158 -9.47 17.23 5.91
CA LEU A 158 -9.49 15.88 5.35
C LEU A 158 -9.28 15.93 3.83
N ALA A 159 -8.32 15.18 3.33
CA ALA A 159 -8.00 15.04 1.90
C ALA A 159 -8.49 13.72 1.32
N ALA A 160 -8.39 12.63 2.10
CA ALA A 160 -8.80 11.31 1.66
C ALA A 160 -9.27 10.42 2.82
N ILE A 161 -10.14 9.47 2.48
CA ILE A 161 -10.49 8.33 3.35
C ILE A 161 -10.12 7.05 2.62
N LEU A 162 -9.28 6.22 3.24
CA LEU A 162 -8.94 4.91 2.71
C LEU A 162 -9.47 3.80 3.63
N TYR A 163 -10.30 2.92 3.07
CA TYR A 163 -10.80 1.78 3.81
C TYR A 163 -9.77 0.68 3.92
N THR A 164 -9.51 0.25 5.17
CA THR A 164 -8.64 -0.89 5.48
C THR A 164 -9.48 -2.09 5.86
N SER A 165 -9.08 -3.27 5.39
CA SER A 165 -9.68 -4.53 5.84
C SER A 165 -9.31 -4.76 7.31
N GLY A 166 -10.20 -4.42 8.21
CA GLY A 166 -10.04 -4.72 9.63
C GLY A 166 -10.01 -6.23 9.87
N THR A 167 -9.16 -6.67 10.80
CA THR A 167 -9.07 -8.09 11.19
C THR A 167 -10.20 -8.56 12.09
N THR A 168 -11.02 -7.64 12.55
CA THR A 168 -12.13 -7.85 13.48
C THR A 168 -13.51 -7.66 12.84
N GLY A 169 -13.63 -7.79 11.51
CA GLY A 169 -14.93 -7.79 10.80
C GLY A 169 -15.11 -6.62 9.83
N ARG A 170 -15.52 -5.45 10.27
CA ARG A 170 -15.91 -4.33 9.42
C ARG A 170 -14.71 -3.48 8.98
N SER A 171 -14.62 -3.15 7.68
CA SER A 171 -13.60 -2.23 7.16
C SER A 171 -13.70 -0.84 7.81
N LYS A 172 -12.55 -0.22 8.07
CA LYS A 172 -12.44 1.07 8.76
C LYS A 172 -11.86 2.12 7.81
N GLY A 173 -12.46 3.30 7.75
CA GLY A 173 -11.99 4.42 6.93
C GLY A 173 -10.90 5.20 7.64
N ALA A 174 -9.65 5.07 7.23
CA ALA A 174 -8.54 5.88 7.75
C ALA A 174 -8.63 7.30 7.19
N GLN A 175 -8.66 8.32 8.06
CA GLN A 175 -8.75 9.73 7.71
C GLN A 175 -7.36 10.32 7.47
N LEU A 176 -7.08 10.72 6.23
CA LEU A 176 -5.81 11.33 5.85
C LEU A 176 -6.01 12.81 5.54
N SER A 177 -5.34 13.67 6.30
CA SER A 177 -5.37 15.12 6.10
C SER A 177 -4.48 15.54 4.93
N HIS A 178 -4.62 16.80 4.50
CA HIS A 178 -3.71 17.41 3.54
C HIS A 178 -2.26 17.37 4.03
N ASN A 179 -2.02 17.58 5.35
CA ASN A 179 -0.69 17.53 5.93
C ASN A 179 -0.13 16.11 5.98
N ASN A 180 -0.92 15.11 6.33
CA ASN A 180 -0.43 13.72 6.35
C ASN A 180 0.15 13.30 4.99
N LEU A 181 -0.51 13.70 3.89
CA LEU A 181 -0.08 13.37 2.53
C LEU A 181 1.15 14.19 2.10
N LEU A 182 1.17 15.48 2.41
CA LEU A 182 2.25 16.37 2.00
C LEU A 182 3.54 16.15 2.79
N SER A 183 3.46 15.98 4.12
CA SER A 183 4.63 15.74 4.97
C SER A 183 5.41 14.52 4.50
N ASN A 184 4.69 13.41 4.25
CA ASN A 184 5.31 12.18 3.75
C ASN A 184 5.94 12.37 2.36
N THR A 185 5.24 13.08 1.45
CA THR A 185 5.76 13.38 0.11
C THR A 185 7.09 14.16 0.17
N LYS A 186 7.19 15.19 1.03
CA LYS A 186 8.40 16.00 1.23
C LYS A 186 9.56 15.14 1.74
N VAL A 187 9.30 14.34 2.77
CA VAL A 187 10.31 13.47 3.36
C VAL A 187 10.85 12.45 2.34
N LEU A 188 9.97 11.80 1.60
CA LEU A 188 10.35 10.80 0.61
C LEU A 188 11.12 11.40 -0.57
N LYS A 189 10.78 12.62 -0.99
CA LYS A 189 11.54 13.35 -2.03
C LYS A 189 13.02 13.47 -1.64
N ASP A 190 13.30 13.89 -0.42
CA ASP A 190 14.66 14.10 0.05
C ASP A 190 15.36 12.77 0.38
N PHE A 191 14.67 11.86 1.07
CA PHE A 191 15.23 10.59 1.53
C PHE A 191 15.57 9.62 0.38
N TRP A 192 14.76 9.61 -0.70
CA TRP A 192 14.98 8.81 -1.90
C TRP A 192 15.62 9.60 -3.06
N LYS A 193 15.93 10.88 -2.81
CA LYS A 193 16.56 11.80 -3.78
C LYS A 193 15.81 11.89 -5.11
N PHE A 194 14.48 11.96 -5.05
CA PHE A 194 13.68 12.19 -6.26
C PHE A 194 13.83 13.63 -6.76
N ASN A 195 13.86 13.76 -8.08
CA ASN A 195 13.99 15.05 -8.76
C ASN A 195 13.23 15.03 -10.10
N GLU A 196 13.22 16.17 -10.79
CA GLU A 196 12.46 16.36 -12.03
C GLU A 196 12.92 15.46 -13.20
N LYS A 197 14.11 14.87 -13.14
CA LYS A 197 14.62 13.97 -14.21
C LYS A 197 14.12 12.53 -14.04
N ASP A 198 13.43 12.24 -12.95
CA ASP A 198 12.96 10.89 -12.69
C ASP A 198 11.77 10.51 -13.57
N VAL A 199 11.87 9.30 -14.12
CA VAL A 199 10.82 8.62 -14.86
C VAL A 199 10.49 7.32 -14.11
N LEU A 200 9.34 7.31 -13.45
CA LEU A 200 8.89 6.18 -12.65
C LEU A 200 8.13 5.16 -13.49
N LEU A 201 8.58 3.92 -13.51
CA LEU A 201 7.77 2.79 -13.99
C LEU A 201 6.69 2.47 -12.96
N HIS A 202 5.47 2.93 -13.22
CA HIS A 202 4.34 2.90 -12.30
C HIS A 202 3.28 1.87 -12.72
N MET A 203 3.31 0.70 -12.08
CA MET A 203 2.38 -0.41 -12.32
C MET A 203 1.50 -0.74 -11.09
N LEU A 204 1.62 0.06 -10.03
CA LEU A 204 0.84 -0.12 -8.80
C LEU A 204 -0.61 0.34 -8.98
N PRO A 205 -1.57 -0.26 -8.27
CA PRO A 205 -2.94 0.24 -8.24
C PRO A 205 -3.01 1.60 -7.52
N ILE A 206 -3.87 2.51 -7.99
CA ILE A 206 -4.05 3.84 -7.42
C ILE A 206 -5.28 3.97 -6.50
N TYR A 207 -5.77 2.84 -5.98
CA TYR A 207 -6.69 2.81 -4.86
C TYR A 207 -5.98 2.51 -3.52
N HIS A 208 -4.65 2.39 -3.53
CA HIS A 208 -3.81 2.23 -2.35
C HIS A 208 -2.82 3.37 -2.18
N THR A 209 -2.45 3.66 -0.92
CA THR A 209 -1.51 4.73 -0.57
C THR A 209 -0.20 4.64 -1.34
N HIS A 210 0.37 3.43 -1.52
CA HIS A 210 1.64 3.23 -2.25
C HIS A 210 1.58 3.74 -3.70
N GLY A 211 0.56 3.34 -4.46
CA GLY A 211 0.43 3.76 -5.86
C GLY A 211 -0.06 5.18 -6.02
N LEU A 212 -0.99 5.63 -5.17
CA LEU A 212 -1.60 6.94 -5.30
C LEU A 212 -0.79 8.04 -4.59
N PHE A 213 -0.67 7.96 -3.27
CA PHE A 213 -0.09 9.06 -2.51
C PHE A 213 1.43 9.05 -2.52
N VAL A 214 2.06 7.87 -2.35
CA VAL A 214 3.52 7.78 -2.35
C VAL A 214 4.08 7.97 -3.76
N ALA A 215 3.59 7.24 -4.76
CA ALA A 215 4.15 7.31 -6.10
C ALA A 215 3.70 8.58 -6.86
N CYS A 216 2.37 8.80 -7.01
CA CYS A 216 1.89 9.88 -7.87
C CYS A 216 2.15 11.27 -7.28
N ASN A 217 1.93 11.48 -5.95
CA ASN A 217 2.22 12.78 -5.33
C ASN A 217 3.71 13.10 -5.38
N LEU A 218 4.58 12.09 -5.14
CA LEU A 218 6.02 12.31 -5.18
C LEU A 218 6.50 12.75 -6.56
N LEU A 219 6.06 12.06 -7.63
CA LEU A 219 6.45 12.42 -8.99
C LEU A 219 5.88 13.78 -9.42
N ALA A 220 4.63 14.08 -9.07
CA ALA A 220 4.04 15.39 -9.30
C ALA A 220 4.79 16.48 -8.53
N TYR A 221 5.14 16.24 -7.25
CA TYR A 221 5.85 17.19 -6.39
C TYR A 221 7.22 17.57 -6.94
N VAL A 222 7.94 16.64 -7.56
CA VAL A 222 9.25 16.92 -8.15
C VAL A 222 9.18 17.34 -9.63
N GLY A 223 8.00 17.35 -10.26
CA GLY A 223 7.86 17.59 -11.70
C GLY A 223 8.48 16.47 -12.55
N GLY A 224 8.48 15.23 -12.05
CA GLY A 224 8.95 14.03 -12.74
C GLY A 224 7.94 13.49 -13.75
N SER A 225 8.22 12.32 -14.33
CA SER A 225 7.33 11.63 -15.28
C SER A 225 6.98 10.23 -14.78
N MET A 226 5.86 9.69 -15.22
CA MET A 226 5.47 8.31 -14.92
C MET A 226 5.14 7.56 -16.21
N ILE A 227 5.75 6.39 -16.38
CA ILE A 227 5.25 5.36 -17.31
C ILE A 227 4.08 4.68 -16.59
N PHE A 228 2.87 5.13 -16.92
CA PHE A 228 1.66 4.88 -16.14
C PHE A 228 0.86 3.74 -16.75
N LEU A 229 1.20 2.50 -16.35
CA LEU A 229 0.59 1.29 -16.86
C LEU A 229 -0.58 0.83 -15.98
N PRO A 230 -1.63 0.24 -16.57
CA PRO A 230 -2.84 -0.16 -15.83
C PRO A 230 -2.55 -1.12 -14.67
N LYS A 231 -1.69 -2.11 -14.90
CA LYS A 231 -1.32 -3.15 -13.93
C LYS A 231 0.08 -3.68 -14.21
N PHE A 232 0.59 -4.49 -13.31
CA PHE A 232 1.85 -5.21 -13.53
C PHE A 232 1.70 -6.30 -14.57
N ASP A 233 2.59 -6.26 -15.55
CA ASP A 233 2.85 -7.31 -16.51
C ASP A 233 4.37 -7.36 -16.74
N SER A 234 5.00 -8.53 -16.64
CA SER A 234 6.47 -8.64 -16.67
C SER A 234 7.04 -8.24 -18.03
N GLN A 235 6.40 -8.57 -19.14
CA GLN A 235 6.88 -8.25 -20.49
C GLN A 235 6.76 -6.75 -20.78
N GLN A 236 5.66 -6.14 -20.38
CA GLN A 236 5.52 -4.69 -20.46
C GLN A 236 6.53 -3.98 -19.55
N ALA A 237 6.76 -4.50 -18.35
CA ALA A 237 7.76 -3.95 -17.43
C ALA A 237 9.16 -3.95 -18.06
N LEU A 238 9.59 -5.06 -18.66
CA LEU A 238 10.89 -5.16 -19.37
C LEU A 238 10.98 -4.18 -20.54
N THR A 239 9.90 -4.04 -21.28
CA THR A 239 9.84 -3.13 -22.43
C THR A 239 10.00 -1.67 -22.00
N TRP A 240 9.18 -1.24 -21.04
CA TRP A 240 9.13 0.15 -20.58
C TRP A 240 10.27 0.53 -19.63
N MET A 241 10.91 -0.44 -18.98
CA MET A 241 12.05 -0.21 -18.11
C MET A 241 13.20 0.51 -18.83
N LYS A 242 13.34 0.30 -20.13
CA LYS A 242 14.35 0.97 -20.98
C LYS A 242 14.21 2.50 -20.99
N SER A 243 13.01 3.00 -20.72
CA SER A 243 12.68 4.44 -20.69
C SER A 243 12.44 4.99 -19.27
N ALA A 244 12.54 4.14 -18.24
CA ALA A 244 12.41 4.51 -16.84
C ALA A 244 13.78 4.57 -16.18
N ASN A 245 13.91 5.28 -15.05
CA ASN A 245 15.10 5.22 -14.22
C ASN A 245 14.79 4.87 -12.75
N THR A 246 13.52 4.80 -12.40
CA THR A 246 13.04 4.36 -11.10
C THR A 246 11.85 3.41 -11.22
N MET A 247 11.68 2.51 -10.25
CA MET A 247 10.55 1.59 -10.19
C MET A 247 10.09 1.42 -8.74
N MET A 248 8.78 1.50 -8.51
CA MET A 248 8.14 1.12 -7.27
C MET A 248 7.29 -0.13 -7.49
N GLY A 249 7.39 -1.10 -6.58
CA GLY A 249 6.66 -2.35 -6.69
C GLY A 249 6.36 -3.01 -5.35
N VAL A 250 5.57 -4.06 -5.41
CA VAL A 250 5.39 -5.01 -4.31
C VAL A 250 6.33 -6.20 -4.51
N PRO A 251 6.65 -7.00 -3.48
CA PRO A 251 7.58 -8.12 -3.60
C PRO A 251 7.31 -9.06 -4.78
N THR A 252 6.02 -9.34 -5.05
CA THR A 252 5.64 -10.22 -6.17
C THR A 252 6.02 -9.68 -7.55
N PHE A 253 6.21 -8.37 -7.72
CA PHE A 253 6.72 -7.82 -8.98
C PHE A 253 8.17 -8.26 -9.19
N TYR A 254 8.99 -8.17 -8.16
CA TYR A 254 10.40 -8.55 -8.20
C TYR A 254 10.59 -10.05 -8.40
N THR A 255 9.81 -10.90 -7.69
CA THR A 255 9.88 -12.35 -7.89
C THR A 255 9.44 -12.79 -9.29
N ARG A 256 8.53 -12.07 -9.93
CA ARG A 256 8.12 -12.34 -11.32
C ARG A 256 9.15 -11.83 -12.31
N LEU A 257 9.73 -10.65 -12.11
CA LEU A 257 10.81 -10.14 -12.95
C LEU A 257 12.05 -11.05 -12.91
N LEU A 258 12.38 -11.60 -11.75
CA LEU A 258 13.49 -12.56 -11.62
C LEU A 258 13.29 -13.87 -12.38
N LYS A 259 12.08 -14.19 -12.83
CA LYS A 259 11.79 -15.34 -13.70
C LYS A 259 12.04 -15.06 -15.19
N GLU A 260 12.23 -13.80 -15.55
CA GLU A 260 12.43 -13.37 -16.93
C GLU A 260 13.93 -13.33 -17.27
N ASP A 261 14.35 -14.03 -18.31
CA ASP A 261 15.76 -14.12 -18.70
C ASP A 261 16.36 -12.77 -19.08
N LEU A 262 15.53 -11.88 -19.67
CA LEU A 262 15.95 -10.55 -20.08
C LEU A 262 16.11 -9.57 -18.90
N PHE A 263 15.67 -9.94 -17.71
CA PHE A 263 15.83 -9.10 -16.53
C PHE A 263 17.24 -9.27 -15.95
N ASP A 264 18.18 -8.53 -16.43
CA ASP A 264 19.59 -8.67 -16.14
C ASP A 264 20.27 -7.32 -15.82
N LYS A 265 21.59 -7.36 -15.59
CA LYS A 265 22.41 -6.19 -15.30
C LYS A 265 22.40 -5.18 -16.46
N LYS A 266 22.36 -5.64 -17.72
CA LYS A 266 22.38 -4.78 -18.90
C LYS A 266 21.09 -3.98 -19.02
N LEU A 267 19.94 -4.64 -18.84
CA LEU A 267 18.65 -3.98 -18.86
C LEU A 267 18.49 -2.94 -17.74
N THR A 268 19.07 -3.22 -16.56
CA THR A 268 18.89 -2.39 -15.38
C THR A 268 20.04 -1.40 -15.12
N GLU A 269 21.03 -1.31 -16.02
CA GLU A 269 22.23 -0.49 -15.82
C GLU A 269 21.91 0.97 -15.49
N HIS A 270 21.00 1.58 -16.23
CA HIS A 270 20.58 2.97 -16.12
C HIS A 270 19.55 3.21 -15.00
N MET A 271 18.96 2.14 -14.47
CA MET A 271 18.02 2.24 -13.35
C MET A 271 18.77 2.65 -12.09
N ARG A 272 18.34 3.76 -11.47
CA ARG A 272 18.98 4.25 -10.24
C ARG A 272 18.32 3.72 -8.97
N LEU A 273 17.02 3.34 -9.03
CA LEU A 273 16.26 3.05 -7.82
C LEU A 273 15.15 2.03 -8.06
N PHE A 274 15.13 1.01 -7.18
CA PHE A 274 14.05 0.05 -7.03
C PHE A 274 13.55 0.10 -5.60
N ILE A 275 12.24 0.26 -5.40
CA ILE A 275 11.60 0.37 -4.09
C ILE A 275 10.56 -0.75 -3.93
N SER A 276 10.63 -1.48 -2.83
CA SER A 276 9.66 -2.52 -2.48
C SER A 276 8.93 -2.21 -1.18
N GLY A 277 7.67 -2.58 -1.11
CA GLY A 277 6.88 -2.49 0.11
C GLY A 277 5.44 -2.98 -0.04
N SER A 278 4.60 -2.68 0.92
CA SER A 278 3.21 -3.15 1.08
C SER A 278 3.07 -4.63 1.46
N ALA A 279 4.15 -5.41 1.36
CA ALA A 279 4.28 -6.78 1.86
C ALA A 279 5.75 -7.04 2.22
N PRO A 280 6.08 -8.05 3.04
CA PRO A 280 7.45 -8.42 3.33
C PRO A 280 8.20 -8.89 2.08
N LEU A 281 9.41 -8.38 1.87
CA LEU A 281 10.33 -8.87 0.85
C LEU A 281 11.22 -9.95 1.48
N LEU A 282 11.28 -11.12 0.86
CA LEU A 282 12.19 -12.17 1.34
C LEU A 282 13.66 -11.73 1.13
N ALA A 283 14.49 -11.98 2.13
CA ALA A 283 15.92 -11.65 2.06
C ALA A 283 16.60 -12.32 0.86
N GLU A 284 16.23 -13.57 0.56
CA GLU A 284 16.72 -14.29 -0.63
C GLU A 284 16.35 -13.60 -1.94
N THR A 285 15.12 -13.10 -2.06
CA THR A 285 14.69 -12.33 -3.25
C THR A 285 15.55 -11.07 -3.42
N HIS A 286 15.85 -10.39 -2.31
CA HIS A 286 16.72 -9.20 -2.33
C HIS A 286 18.14 -9.56 -2.79
N ILE A 287 18.72 -10.64 -2.26
CA ILE A 287 20.08 -11.12 -2.59
C ILE A 287 20.14 -11.58 -4.06
N GLU A 288 19.14 -12.36 -4.52
CA GLU A 288 19.06 -12.80 -5.92
C GLU A 288 18.93 -11.62 -6.87
N PHE A 289 18.11 -10.61 -6.51
CA PHE A 289 17.94 -9.40 -7.27
C PHE A 289 19.28 -8.64 -7.43
N GLU A 290 20.01 -8.47 -6.34
CA GLU A 290 21.33 -7.82 -6.37
C GLU A 290 22.33 -8.60 -7.25
N LYS A 291 22.39 -9.91 -7.09
CA LYS A 291 23.24 -10.78 -7.90
C LYS A 291 22.95 -10.65 -9.40
N ARG A 292 21.68 -10.59 -9.78
CA ARG A 292 21.23 -10.58 -11.17
C ARG A 292 21.33 -9.21 -11.83
N THR A 293 21.05 -8.15 -11.10
CA THR A 293 20.97 -6.78 -11.65
C THR A 293 22.14 -5.88 -11.26
N GLY A 294 22.90 -6.24 -10.23
CA GLY A 294 23.90 -5.35 -9.61
C GLY A 294 23.27 -4.19 -8.82
N LYS A 295 21.97 -4.17 -8.64
CA LYS A 295 21.22 -3.13 -7.89
C LYS A 295 20.65 -3.70 -6.60
N LYS A 296 20.51 -2.85 -5.57
CA LYS A 296 19.83 -3.20 -4.31
C LYS A 296 18.46 -2.56 -4.26
N ILE A 297 17.48 -3.31 -3.77
CA ILE A 297 16.13 -2.79 -3.53
C ILE A 297 16.14 -1.94 -2.25
N ILE A 298 15.44 -0.82 -2.25
CA ILE A 298 15.02 -0.14 -1.02
C ILE A 298 13.74 -0.80 -0.52
N GLU A 299 13.86 -1.58 0.54
CA GLU A 299 12.69 -2.06 1.27
C GLU A 299 12.26 -1.02 2.29
N ARG A 300 10.96 -0.80 2.41
CA ARG A 300 10.38 0.20 3.31
C ARG A 300 9.09 -0.32 3.95
N TYR A 301 8.71 0.26 5.09
CA TYR A 301 7.50 -0.06 5.82
C TYR A 301 6.58 1.15 5.91
N GLY A 302 5.31 0.88 5.80
CA GLY A 302 4.23 1.83 5.98
C GLY A 302 2.88 1.13 5.91
N MET A 303 1.85 1.84 6.28
CA MET A 303 0.47 1.37 6.28
C MET A 303 -0.48 2.50 5.88
N THR A 304 -1.73 2.19 5.67
CA THR A 304 -2.73 3.19 5.24
C THR A 304 -2.83 4.34 6.24
N GLU A 305 -2.79 4.02 7.52
CA GLU A 305 -2.95 4.94 8.65
C GLU A 305 -1.76 5.91 8.83
N THR A 306 -0.61 5.57 8.26
CA THR A 306 0.62 6.34 8.53
C THR A 306 1.47 6.64 7.29
N ASN A 307 1.01 6.29 6.08
CA ASN A 307 1.83 6.34 4.88
C ASN A 307 3.16 5.60 5.08
N MET A 308 4.31 6.23 4.84
CA MET A 308 5.63 5.60 5.01
C MET A 308 6.24 6.00 6.35
N ASN A 309 6.76 5.01 7.08
CA ASN A 309 7.31 5.16 8.43
C ASN A 309 8.82 4.93 8.47
N THR A 310 9.28 3.90 7.78
CA THR A 310 10.70 3.54 7.71
C THR A 310 11.11 3.25 6.29
N SER A 311 12.40 3.37 5.99
CA SER A 311 12.97 3.01 4.70
C SER A 311 14.45 2.68 4.83
N ASN A 312 14.93 1.71 4.06
CA ASN A 312 16.35 1.59 3.81
C ASN A 312 16.86 2.87 3.12
N PRO A 313 18.07 3.36 3.43
CA PRO A 313 18.57 4.63 2.91
C PRO A 313 18.89 4.57 1.42
N TYR A 314 18.76 5.73 0.74
CA TYR A 314 19.25 5.87 -0.63
C TYR A 314 20.80 5.77 -0.66
N ASP A 315 21.47 6.57 0.19
CA ASP A 315 22.92 6.48 0.42
C ASP A 315 23.18 5.69 1.70
N GLY A 316 23.85 4.55 1.57
CA GLY A 316 24.18 3.71 2.70
C GLY A 316 23.75 2.25 2.54
N PRO A 317 23.88 1.46 3.61
CA PRO A 317 23.54 0.04 3.56
C PRO A 317 22.04 -0.19 3.35
N ARG A 318 21.69 -0.96 2.33
CA ARG A 318 20.35 -1.52 2.14
C ARG A 318 20.40 -2.97 2.60
N ILE A 319 19.85 -3.22 3.79
CA ILE A 319 20.02 -4.50 4.49
C ILE A 319 18.80 -5.37 4.22
N ALA A 320 19.01 -6.50 3.56
CA ALA A 320 17.96 -7.49 3.30
C ALA A 320 17.32 -7.99 4.62
N GLY A 321 15.99 -8.14 4.61
CA GLY A 321 15.22 -8.56 5.79
C GLY A 321 14.96 -7.46 6.81
N THR A 322 15.33 -6.20 6.51
CA THR A 322 14.99 -5.03 7.32
C THR A 322 14.13 -4.06 6.52
N VAL A 323 13.29 -3.30 7.21
CA VAL A 323 12.52 -2.23 6.59
C VAL A 323 13.20 -0.85 6.75
N GLY A 324 14.48 -0.84 7.12
CA GLY A 324 15.31 0.35 7.20
C GLY A 324 15.19 1.12 8.52
N LEU A 325 15.51 2.39 8.43
CA LEU A 325 15.53 3.35 9.55
C LEU A 325 14.23 4.14 9.60
N PRO A 326 13.80 4.67 10.76
CA PRO A 326 12.72 5.64 10.83
C PRO A 326 12.98 6.81 9.88
N LEU A 327 11.94 7.23 9.17
CA LEU A 327 12.02 8.40 8.29
C LEU A 327 12.12 9.70 9.11
N PRO A 328 12.77 10.74 8.59
CA PRO A 328 12.81 12.05 9.25
C PRO A 328 11.40 12.55 9.62
N GLY A 329 11.21 13.00 10.85
CA GLY A 329 9.93 13.48 11.37
C GLY A 329 8.97 12.36 11.84
N VAL A 330 9.39 11.10 11.76
CA VAL A 330 8.67 9.97 12.32
C VAL A 330 9.33 9.56 13.63
N GLU A 331 8.64 9.75 14.74
CA GLU A 331 9.00 9.17 16.02
C GLU A 331 8.51 7.71 16.03
N LEU A 332 9.44 6.78 16.22
CA LEU A 332 9.16 5.35 16.26
C LEU A 332 9.74 4.75 17.53
N ARG A 333 8.90 4.06 18.30
CA ARG A 333 9.35 3.26 19.44
C ARG A 333 8.82 1.83 19.33
N ILE A 334 9.54 0.91 19.95
CA ILE A 334 9.08 -0.47 20.17
C ILE A 334 8.64 -0.57 21.61
N ALA A 335 7.38 -0.88 21.84
CA ALA A 335 6.79 -0.84 23.17
C ALA A 335 6.12 -2.15 23.57
N ASP A 336 6.02 -2.38 24.86
CA ASP A 336 5.22 -3.45 25.44
C ASP A 336 3.71 -3.14 25.36
N ASN A 337 2.88 -4.07 25.84
CA ASN A 337 1.42 -3.88 25.84
C ASN A 337 0.94 -2.69 26.71
N LYS A 338 1.78 -2.19 27.61
CA LYS A 338 1.49 -1.03 28.44
C LYS A 338 1.97 0.29 27.84
N GLY A 339 2.65 0.24 26.69
CA GLY A 339 3.21 1.40 26.00
C GLY A 339 4.57 1.83 26.55
N GLN A 340 5.23 1.00 27.38
CA GLN A 340 6.59 1.25 27.84
C GLN A 340 7.58 0.78 26.76
N GLU A 341 8.54 1.63 26.42
CA GLU A 341 9.58 1.29 25.46
C GLU A 341 10.41 0.12 25.98
N VAL A 342 10.62 -0.90 25.13
CA VAL A 342 11.42 -2.08 25.45
C VAL A 342 12.90 -1.86 25.13
N ASP A 343 13.78 -2.68 25.72
CA ASP A 343 15.21 -2.58 25.47
C ASP A 343 15.57 -2.87 24.00
N LYS A 344 16.68 -2.28 23.55
CA LYS A 344 17.15 -2.41 22.17
C LYS A 344 17.43 -3.87 21.81
N GLY A 345 16.77 -4.36 20.77
CA GLY A 345 16.85 -5.75 20.34
C GLY A 345 15.69 -6.62 20.82
N GLU A 346 14.93 -6.20 21.82
CA GLU A 346 13.72 -6.87 22.25
C GLU A 346 12.57 -6.64 21.28
N ILE A 347 11.62 -7.57 21.27
CA ILE A 347 10.44 -7.54 20.41
C ILE A 347 9.29 -6.87 21.16
N GLY A 348 8.64 -5.92 20.49
CA GLY A 348 7.43 -5.26 20.99
C GLY A 348 6.59 -4.74 19.83
N ILE A 349 5.58 -3.97 20.13
CA ILE A 349 4.66 -3.35 19.17
C ILE A 349 5.30 -2.05 18.65
N ILE A 350 5.25 -1.83 17.34
CA ILE A 350 5.62 -0.56 16.75
C ILE A 350 4.57 0.48 17.13
N GLU A 351 5.01 1.56 17.75
CA GLU A 351 4.20 2.74 17.99
C GLU A 351 4.81 3.94 17.28
N LEU A 352 3.96 4.77 16.68
CA LEU A 352 4.36 5.83 15.76
C LEU A 352 3.72 7.18 16.13
N LYS A 353 4.50 8.25 15.96
CA LYS A 353 4.01 9.62 16.07
C LYS A 353 4.70 10.48 15.01
N GLY A 354 3.96 11.41 14.41
CA GLY A 354 4.48 12.31 13.36
C GLY A 354 3.39 12.86 12.46
N ASP A 355 3.76 13.83 11.64
CA ASP A 355 2.85 14.49 10.70
C ASP A 355 2.26 13.54 9.63
N ASN A 356 2.87 12.38 9.41
CA ASN A 356 2.41 11.36 8.50
C ASN A 356 1.30 10.47 9.10
N VAL A 357 1.12 10.49 10.42
CA VAL A 357 0.13 9.66 11.13
C VAL A 357 -1.26 10.26 11.01
N PHE A 358 -2.23 9.45 10.64
CA PHE A 358 -3.62 9.86 10.43
C PHE A 358 -4.30 10.42 11.69
N ALA A 359 -5.40 11.14 11.50
CA ALA A 359 -6.16 11.71 12.62
C ALA A 359 -7.04 10.66 13.35
N GLY A 360 -7.19 9.46 12.79
CA GLY A 360 -8.02 8.38 13.31
C GLY A 360 -8.94 7.78 12.26
N TYR A 361 -9.77 6.83 12.67
CA TYR A 361 -10.77 6.20 11.81
C TYR A 361 -12.06 7.03 11.76
N TRP A 362 -12.65 7.11 10.58
CA TRP A 362 -13.89 7.85 10.31
C TRP A 362 -15.04 7.34 11.18
N GLU A 363 -15.65 8.26 11.95
CA GLU A 363 -16.79 8.01 12.84
C GLU A 363 -16.65 6.81 13.79
N MET A 364 -15.42 6.57 14.29
CA MET A 364 -15.10 5.48 15.19
C MET A 364 -14.40 5.98 16.47
N PRO A 365 -15.03 6.82 17.31
CA PRO A 365 -14.36 7.45 18.46
C PRO A 365 -13.81 6.43 19.48
N GLU A 366 -14.54 5.35 19.78
CA GLU A 366 -14.08 4.29 20.67
C GLU A 366 -12.83 3.61 20.14
N LYS A 367 -12.84 3.27 18.82
CA LYS A 367 -11.68 2.66 18.18
C LYS A 367 -10.47 3.60 18.12
N ASN A 368 -10.72 4.88 17.95
CA ASN A 368 -9.66 5.89 17.97
C ASN A 368 -9.03 5.96 19.36
N ALA A 369 -9.82 5.97 20.43
CA ALA A 369 -9.32 5.94 21.80
C ALA A 369 -8.44 4.71 22.09
N GLU A 370 -8.80 3.53 21.55
CA GLU A 370 -7.99 2.31 21.69
C GLU A 370 -6.72 2.30 20.80
N SER A 371 -6.70 3.09 19.73
CA SER A 371 -5.64 3.05 18.72
C SER A 371 -4.50 4.02 19.02
N PHE A 372 -4.67 4.95 19.96
CA PHE A 372 -3.66 5.91 20.36
C PHE A 372 -3.37 5.83 21.85
N ARG A 373 -2.12 6.05 22.21
CA ARG A 373 -1.70 6.24 23.59
C ARG A 373 -2.01 7.67 24.04
N GLU A 374 -2.06 7.89 25.36
CA GLU A 374 -2.27 9.23 25.94
C GLU A 374 -1.21 10.26 25.51
N ASP A 375 0.02 9.81 25.25
CA ASP A 375 1.13 10.62 24.72
C ASP A 375 1.09 10.85 23.20
N GLY A 376 0.03 10.38 22.54
CA GLY A 376 -0.26 10.59 21.11
C GLY A 376 0.40 9.59 20.15
N PHE A 377 1.06 8.54 20.64
CA PHE A 377 1.56 7.48 19.77
C PHE A 377 0.43 6.59 19.25
N PHE A 378 0.43 6.34 17.94
CA PHE A 378 -0.46 5.39 17.28
C PHE A 378 0.07 3.97 17.42
N ILE A 379 -0.77 3.04 17.84
CA ILE A 379 -0.47 1.63 18.04
C ILE A 379 -0.73 0.88 16.72
N THR A 380 0.33 0.48 16.02
CA THR A 380 0.20 -0.13 14.68
C THR A 380 -0.33 -1.56 14.69
N GLY A 381 -0.12 -2.27 15.79
CA GLY A 381 -0.33 -3.72 15.89
C GLY A 381 0.68 -4.55 15.09
N ASP A 382 1.69 -3.94 14.49
CA ASP A 382 2.83 -4.63 13.89
C ASP A 382 3.93 -4.80 14.95
N MET A 383 4.53 -5.99 15.03
CA MET A 383 5.59 -6.32 15.98
C MET A 383 6.95 -6.25 15.30
N ALA A 384 7.91 -5.65 15.99
CA ALA A 384 9.27 -5.48 15.48
C ALA A 384 10.30 -5.45 16.60
N ARG A 385 11.55 -5.45 16.20
CA ARG A 385 12.70 -5.08 17.03
C ARG A 385 13.62 -4.14 16.27
N ILE A 386 14.41 -3.36 16.99
CA ILE A 386 15.43 -2.49 16.41
C ILE A 386 16.79 -3.15 16.64
N ASP A 387 17.57 -3.31 15.57
CA ASP A 387 18.92 -3.87 15.67
C ASP A 387 19.92 -2.86 16.29
N LYS A 388 21.16 -3.31 16.51
CA LYS A 388 22.23 -2.46 17.06
C LYS A 388 22.56 -1.21 16.22
N ASN A 389 22.25 -1.24 14.94
CA ASN A 389 22.50 -0.14 13.99
C ASN A 389 21.27 0.77 13.79
N GLY A 390 20.15 0.49 14.47
CA GLY A 390 18.92 1.26 14.37
C GLY A 390 17.93 0.77 13.29
N TYR A 391 18.24 -0.32 12.57
CA TYR A 391 17.35 -0.85 11.55
C TYR A 391 16.17 -1.58 12.18
N VAL A 392 14.98 -1.30 11.67
CA VAL A 392 13.73 -1.93 12.09
C VAL A 392 13.55 -3.27 11.36
N ILE A 393 13.29 -4.33 12.12
CA ILE A 393 13.04 -5.68 11.65
C ILE A 393 11.64 -6.08 12.09
N ILE A 394 10.71 -6.18 11.14
CA ILE A 394 9.33 -6.62 11.41
C ILE A 394 9.32 -8.13 11.62
N VAL A 395 8.75 -8.58 12.73
CA VAL A 395 8.65 -9.99 13.10
C VAL A 395 7.23 -10.56 12.94
N GLY A 396 6.22 -9.72 12.74
CA GLY A 396 4.85 -10.16 12.51
C GLY A 396 3.81 -9.14 12.91
N ARG A 397 2.60 -9.63 13.15
CA ARG A 397 1.52 -8.85 13.73
C ARG A 397 1.17 -9.41 15.11
N ASP A 398 0.83 -8.54 16.03
CA ASP A 398 0.39 -8.91 17.38
C ASP A 398 -0.75 -9.95 17.35
N LYS A 399 -1.76 -9.73 16.55
CA LYS A 399 -2.90 -10.66 16.35
C LYS A 399 -2.57 -11.96 15.62
N ASP A 400 -1.41 -12.05 14.97
CA ASP A 400 -0.93 -13.28 14.32
C ASP A 400 0.05 -14.05 15.23
N LEU A 401 0.41 -13.46 16.38
CA LEU A 401 1.20 -14.12 17.41
C LEU A 401 0.54 -15.42 17.84
N ILE A 402 1.31 -16.50 17.84
CA ILE A 402 0.82 -17.81 18.24
C ILE A 402 1.20 -18.04 19.70
N ILE A 403 0.22 -18.36 20.54
CA ILE A 403 0.45 -18.66 21.95
C ILE A 403 0.29 -20.17 22.16
N THR A 404 1.40 -20.88 22.06
CA THR A 404 1.42 -22.34 22.19
C THR A 404 1.96 -22.78 23.54
N GLY A 405 1.12 -23.43 24.37
CA GLY A 405 1.50 -23.84 25.72
C GLY A 405 1.98 -22.68 26.62
N GLY A 406 1.44 -21.49 26.43
CA GLY A 406 1.82 -20.28 27.16
C GLY A 406 3.10 -19.60 26.64
N LEU A 407 3.68 -20.07 25.55
CA LEU A 407 4.90 -19.53 24.93
C LEU A 407 4.58 -18.81 23.63
N ASN A 408 5.18 -17.65 23.41
CA ASN A 408 4.99 -16.84 22.21
C ASN A 408 5.81 -17.37 21.03
N VAL A 409 5.15 -17.57 19.90
CA VAL A 409 5.78 -17.90 18.62
C VAL A 409 5.42 -16.85 17.58
N TYR A 410 6.44 -16.22 17.03
CA TYR A 410 6.29 -15.23 15.97
C TYR A 410 6.28 -15.94 14.61
N PRO A 411 5.15 -15.92 13.89
CA PRO A 411 5.05 -16.64 12.62
C PRO A 411 6.17 -16.35 11.64
N LYS A 412 6.58 -15.08 11.54
CA LYS A 412 7.61 -14.66 10.59
C LYS A 412 9.01 -15.23 10.88
N GLU A 413 9.32 -15.49 12.15
CA GLU A 413 10.56 -16.16 12.54
C GLU A 413 10.64 -17.57 11.95
N VAL A 414 9.52 -18.30 12.02
CA VAL A 414 9.42 -19.68 11.50
C VAL A 414 9.35 -19.68 9.97
N GLU A 415 8.57 -18.77 9.39
CA GLU A 415 8.47 -18.59 7.93
C GLU A 415 9.83 -18.32 7.30
N ASN A 416 10.61 -17.39 7.86
CA ASN A 416 11.93 -17.07 7.33
C ASN A 416 12.84 -18.30 7.24
N LEU A 417 12.84 -19.15 8.25
CA LEU A 417 13.66 -20.37 8.26
C LEU A 417 13.14 -21.43 7.27
N ILE A 418 11.82 -21.56 7.12
CA ILE A 418 11.24 -22.48 6.14
C ILE A 418 11.54 -22.00 4.72
N ASP A 419 11.45 -20.68 4.49
CA ASP A 419 11.68 -20.06 3.19
C ASP A 419 13.16 -20.14 2.74
N GLU A 420 14.13 -20.32 3.69
CA GLU A 420 15.54 -20.61 3.39
C GLU A 420 15.79 -22.00 2.79
N ILE A 421 14.84 -22.94 2.92
CA ILE A 421 15.02 -24.32 2.45
C ILE A 421 14.99 -24.37 0.93
N ASN A 422 15.99 -24.98 0.32
CA ASN A 422 16.03 -25.17 -1.12
C ASN A 422 14.74 -25.84 -1.62
N ASN A 423 14.19 -25.32 -2.73
CA ASN A 423 12.93 -25.76 -3.33
C ASN A 423 11.64 -25.41 -2.55
N VAL A 424 11.70 -24.66 -1.46
CA VAL A 424 10.55 -23.91 -0.94
C VAL A 424 10.41 -22.63 -1.74
N ASN A 425 9.18 -22.26 -2.11
CA ASN A 425 8.87 -20.99 -2.74
C ASN A 425 8.54 -19.92 -1.71
N GLU A 426 7.70 -20.31 -0.77
CA GLU A 426 7.17 -19.44 0.29
C GLU A 426 6.45 -20.29 1.33
N SER A 427 6.26 -19.73 2.52
CA SER A 427 5.47 -20.34 3.57
C SER A 427 4.57 -19.33 4.28
N ALA A 428 3.54 -19.83 4.94
CA ALA A 428 2.72 -19.09 5.87
C ALA A 428 2.53 -19.90 7.15
N VAL A 429 2.83 -19.29 8.29
CA VAL A 429 2.67 -19.92 9.61
C VAL A 429 1.49 -19.30 10.31
N ILE A 430 0.60 -20.15 10.82
CA ILE A 430 -0.65 -19.78 11.47
C ILE A 430 -0.85 -20.47 12.80
N ALA A 431 -1.62 -19.85 13.68
CA ALA A 431 -2.20 -20.50 14.85
C ALA A 431 -3.40 -21.34 14.45
N VAL A 432 -3.49 -22.55 14.96
CA VAL A 432 -4.67 -23.41 14.85
C VAL A 432 -5.05 -23.90 16.24
N PRO A 433 -6.35 -23.90 16.64
CA PRO A 433 -6.76 -24.42 17.95
C PRO A 433 -6.25 -25.82 18.21
N HIS A 434 -5.75 -26.07 19.43
CA HIS A 434 -5.22 -27.36 19.85
C HIS A 434 -5.64 -27.67 21.28
N PRO A 435 -6.16 -28.89 21.57
CA PRO A 435 -6.72 -29.24 22.89
C PRO A 435 -5.71 -29.10 24.05
N ASP A 436 -4.43 -29.46 23.84
CA ASP A 436 -3.42 -29.44 24.90
C ASP A 436 -2.64 -28.13 25.01
N PHE A 437 -2.44 -27.42 23.88
CA PHE A 437 -1.55 -26.27 23.82
C PHE A 437 -2.29 -24.93 23.69
N GLY A 438 -3.63 -24.95 23.61
CA GLY A 438 -4.46 -23.80 23.26
C GLY A 438 -4.34 -23.50 21.77
N GLU A 439 -3.11 -23.22 21.29
CA GLU A 439 -2.81 -23.05 19.86
C GLU A 439 -1.62 -23.91 19.43
N ALA A 440 -1.69 -24.48 18.24
CA ALA A 440 -0.60 -25.16 17.59
C ALA A 440 -0.01 -24.31 16.47
N VAL A 441 1.30 -24.36 16.30
CA VAL A 441 2.01 -23.81 15.15
C VAL A 441 1.76 -24.71 13.94
N VAL A 442 1.17 -24.18 12.88
CA VAL A 442 0.93 -24.89 11.62
C VAL A 442 1.55 -24.12 10.47
N SER A 443 2.33 -24.80 9.63
CA SER A 443 2.94 -24.20 8.44
C SER A 443 2.23 -24.68 7.18
N ILE A 444 1.88 -23.73 6.29
CA ILE A 444 1.43 -23.99 4.93
C ILE A 444 2.60 -23.63 4.01
N VAL A 445 3.10 -24.59 3.23
CA VAL A 445 4.32 -24.48 2.45
C VAL A 445 4.03 -24.65 0.97
N VAL A 446 4.43 -23.69 0.17
CA VAL A 446 4.44 -23.75 -1.31
C VAL A 446 5.82 -24.17 -1.76
N ARG A 447 5.93 -25.31 -2.43
CA ARG A 447 7.21 -25.86 -2.90
C ARG A 447 7.35 -25.76 -4.41
N LYS A 448 8.60 -25.67 -4.89
CA LYS A 448 8.91 -25.57 -6.34
C LYS A 448 8.65 -26.88 -7.08
N LYS A 449 8.88 -28.00 -6.42
CA LYS A 449 8.65 -29.37 -6.92
C LYS A 449 8.42 -30.30 -5.71
N ASP A 450 8.00 -31.52 -5.95
CA ASP A 450 7.79 -32.54 -4.88
C ASP A 450 9.10 -33.03 -4.22
N SER A 451 10.14 -32.25 -4.27
CA SER A 451 11.47 -32.55 -3.76
C SER A 451 11.69 -32.24 -2.28
N VAL A 452 10.75 -31.58 -1.63
CA VAL A 452 10.80 -31.25 -0.20
C VAL A 452 9.62 -31.93 0.49
N ASN A 453 9.88 -32.69 1.55
CA ASN A 453 8.85 -33.34 2.35
C ASN A 453 8.80 -32.77 3.78
N GLU A 454 7.81 -33.19 4.56
CA GLU A 454 7.61 -32.74 5.94
C GLU A 454 8.82 -33.01 6.85
N LYS A 455 9.48 -34.15 6.66
CA LYS A 455 10.65 -34.53 7.42
C LYS A 455 11.83 -33.60 7.15
N ASP A 456 12.08 -33.27 5.90
CA ASP A 456 13.17 -32.37 5.51
C ASP A 456 13.03 -31.00 6.20
N ILE A 457 11.81 -30.47 6.26
CA ILE A 457 11.53 -29.17 6.92
C ILE A 457 11.72 -29.30 8.44
N LYS A 458 11.22 -30.39 9.06
CA LYS A 458 11.38 -30.61 10.50
C LYS A 458 12.83 -30.77 10.88
N ASP A 459 13.59 -31.57 10.13
CA ASP A 459 15.01 -31.77 10.35
C ASP A 459 15.80 -30.47 10.24
N TYR A 460 15.49 -29.63 9.22
CA TYR A 460 16.11 -28.34 9.05
C TYR A 460 15.82 -27.37 10.21
N LEU A 461 14.60 -27.37 10.74
CA LEU A 461 14.21 -26.50 11.85
C LEU A 461 14.74 -26.96 13.21
N SER A 462 15.03 -28.27 13.35
CA SER A 462 15.35 -28.91 14.65
C SER A 462 16.55 -28.28 15.35
N ASP A 463 17.56 -27.86 14.58
CA ASP A 463 18.81 -27.28 15.08
C ASP A 463 18.78 -25.73 15.09
N LYS A 464 17.74 -25.12 14.53
CA LYS A 464 17.68 -23.67 14.34
C LYS A 464 16.72 -22.95 15.26
N ILE A 465 15.64 -23.61 15.68
CA ILE A 465 14.64 -23.02 16.58
C ILE A 465 14.20 -24.00 17.68
N ALA A 466 13.79 -23.43 18.80
CA ALA A 466 13.28 -24.19 19.93
C ALA A 466 12.09 -25.08 19.53
N LYS A 467 11.98 -26.26 20.14
CA LYS A 467 10.97 -27.28 19.80
C LYS A 467 9.53 -26.76 19.85
N PHE A 468 9.21 -25.84 20.77
CA PHE A 468 7.87 -25.28 20.88
C PHE A 468 7.49 -24.35 19.72
N LYS A 469 8.49 -23.78 19.01
CA LYS A 469 8.31 -22.95 17.83
C LYS A 469 8.13 -23.76 16.54
N GLN A 470 8.53 -25.03 16.56
CA GLN A 470 8.47 -25.89 15.38
C GLN A 470 7.02 -26.25 15.03
N PRO A 471 6.65 -26.27 13.74
CA PRO A 471 5.31 -26.61 13.31
C PRO A 471 4.90 -28.03 13.77
N LYS A 472 3.74 -28.12 14.41
CA LYS A 472 3.12 -29.40 14.75
C LYS A 472 2.62 -30.15 13.52
N LYS A 473 2.20 -29.36 12.50
CA LYS A 473 1.76 -29.85 11.20
C LYS A 473 2.32 -28.98 10.10
N ILE A 474 2.78 -29.63 9.02
CA ILE A 474 3.19 -28.98 7.77
C ILE A 474 2.23 -29.43 6.68
N ILE A 475 1.66 -28.48 5.96
CA ILE A 475 0.69 -28.71 4.89
C ILE A 475 1.28 -28.13 3.61
N PHE A 476 1.33 -28.93 2.56
CA PHE A 476 1.76 -28.47 1.25
C PHE A 476 0.57 -27.93 0.46
N ALA A 477 0.77 -26.81 -0.21
CA ALA A 477 -0.22 -26.15 -1.05
C ALA A 477 0.40 -25.67 -2.37
N ASP A 478 -0.43 -25.54 -3.40
CA ASP A 478 0.02 -25.02 -4.70
C ASP A 478 0.27 -23.50 -4.64
N ASN A 479 -0.51 -22.80 -3.80
CA ASN A 479 -0.38 -21.35 -3.60
C ASN A 479 -0.93 -20.93 -2.23
N LEU A 480 -0.55 -19.74 -1.78
CA LEU A 480 -1.14 -19.08 -0.61
C LEU A 480 -2.22 -18.08 -1.04
N PRO A 481 -3.35 -17.98 -0.32
CA PRO A 481 -4.38 -16.99 -0.58
C PRO A 481 -3.80 -15.58 -0.38
N ARG A 482 -4.05 -14.68 -1.34
CA ARG A 482 -3.52 -13.32 -1.31
C ARG A 482 -4.60 -12.31 -1.65
N ASN A 483 -4.49 -11.13 -1.03
CA ASN A 483 -5.27 -9.98 -1.47
C ASN A 483 -4.67 -9.38 -2.76
N THR A 484 -5.33 -8.38 -3.33
CA THR A 484 -4.93 -7.67 -4.55
C THR A 484 -3.54 -7.00 -4.45
N MET A 485 -3.07 -6.71 -3.24
CA MET A 485 -1.72 -6.19 -2.98
C MET A 485 -0.67 -7.28 -2.81
N GLY A 486 -1.02 -8.55 -3.08
CA GLY A 486 -0.13 -9.68 -2.93
C GLY A 486 0.15 -10.13 -1.49
N LYS A 487 -0.57 -9.56 -0.49
CA LYS A 487 -0.41 -9.91 0.91
C LYS A 487 -1.14 -11.22 1.22
N VAL A 488 -0.43 -12.16 1.88
CA VAL A 488 -1.00 -13.45 2.31
C VAL A 488 -2.15 -13.23 3.31
N GLN A 489 -3.28 -13.87 3.03
CA GLN A 489 -4.51 -13.82 3.84
C GLN A 489 -4.51 -14.94 4.90
N LYS A 490 -3.73 -14.75 6.00
CA LYS A 490 -3.63 -15.76 7.08
C LYS A 490 -4.98 -16.04 7.75
N SER A 491 -5.90 -15.09 7.76
CA SER A 491 -7.26 -15.29 8.29
C SER A 491 -8.04 -16.36 7.51
N GLU A 492 -7.88 -16.42 6.20
CA GLU A 492 -8.49 -17.47 5.37
C GLU A 492 -7.88 -18.82 5.65
N LEU A 493 -6.55 -18.88 5.82
CA LEU A 493 -5.86 -20.12 6.17
C LEU A 493 -6.29 -20.61 7.57
N ARG A 494 -6.37 -19.72 8.58
CA ARG A 494 -6.88 -20.08 9.91
C ARG A 494 -8.28 -20.66 9.85
N LYS A 495 -9.19 -20.00 9.11
CA LYS A 495 -10.56 -20.50 8.93
C LYS A 495 -10.60 -21.87 8.23
N LYS A 496 -9.76 -22.07 7.21
CA LYS A 496 -9.69 -23.34 6.45
C LYS A 496 -9.22 -24.51 7.31
N TYR A 497 -8.30 -24.26 8.25
CA TYR A 497 -7.64 -25.31 9.04
C TYR A 497 -8.04 -25.30 10.53
N GLN A 498 -9.07 -24.55 10.92
CA GLN A 498 -9.49 -24.37 12.32
C GLN A 498 -9.79 -25.69 13.04
N ASP A 499 -10.24 -26.74 12.32
CA ASP A 499 -10.64 -28.02 12.88
C ASP A 499 -9.55 -29.09 12.75
N LEU A 500 -8.32 -28.73 12.38
CA LEU A 500 -7.23 -29.67 12.06
C LEU A 500 -6.87 -30.62 13.22
N PHE A 501 -7.09 -30.22 14.46
CA PHE A 501 -6.77 -31.00 15.67
C PHE A 501 -8.03 -31.33 16.51
N ASN A 502 -9.23 -31.12 15.98
CA ASN A 502 -10.51 -31.38 16.64
C ASN A 502 -11.03 -32.79 16.40
N SER A 503 -10.17 -33.77 16.09
CA SER A 503 -10.55 -35.21 15.91
C SER A 503 -10.25 -36.05 17.12
#